data_df750f444a949918e377e9b4999cb776
#
_entry.id   df750f444a949918e377e9b4999cb776
#
_cell.length_a   1.000
_cell.length_b   1.000
_cell.length_c   1.000
_cell.angle_alpha   90.00
_cell.angle_beta   90.00
_cell.angle_gamma   90.00
#
_symmetry.space_group_name_H-M   'P 1'
#
loop_
_entity.id
_entity.type
_entity.pdbx_description
1 polymer ?
#
loop_
_entity_poly.entity_id
_entity_poly.type
_entity_poly.pdbx_seq_one_letter_code
_entity_poly.pdbx_strand_id
1 'polypeptide(L)'
;MSETLRILCIDDEARILRALKALFRDYEVFQTTNPLEAIGLAKQHDVDVVICDQRMPEKAGIDVLRDLKEAHPRALRILLTGYSDLKAVLGSVNESEVFRFVNKPWDNNELKSLVAGAGTIARESPVIAKDALPQAEHDRARTQVGVLVIEDDTTVQQRLREILQPYYKVNFANTAERALQIMEQHETGVVISETEAGRTDLTALLKALKQHHPHIATVVITERANAQTAIELINEGQVYRMLIKPVRMGTCRLSVDSAIGRYWQLKQNPQAARRFTAARSSEHGAHSPMRLPAALLNRIRSLPGRLLGTARA
;
A
#
# COMPACT_ATOMS: atom_id res chain seq x y z
N MET A 1 31.55 -1.98 -5.16
CA MET A 1 31.13 -3.05 -4.20
C MET A 1 29.76 -2.68 -3.71
N SER A 2 28.71 -3.48 -3.97
CA SER A 2 27.39 -3.17 -3.42
C SER A 2 27.45 -3.36 -1.89
N GLU A 3 27.10 -2.32 -1.17
CA GLU A 3 27.01 -2.36 0.29
C GLU A 3 26.03 -3.47 0.71
N THR A 4 26.38 -4.27 1.71
CA THR A 4 25.56 -5.36 2.22
C THR A 4 24.22 -4.80 2.76
N LEU A 5 23.09 -5.45 2.46
CA LEU A 5 21.79 -5.05 2.92
C LEU A 5 21.69 -5.10 4.46
N ARG A 6 21.18 -4.05 5.09
CA ARG A 6 21.03 -3.92 6.54
C ARG A 6 19.57 -4.12 6.94
N ILE A 7 19.35 -5.12 7.81
CA ILE A 7 18.01 -5.56 8.21
C ILE A 7 17.88 -5.45 9.73
N LEU A 8 16.79 -4.85 10.21
CA LEU A 8 16.41 -4.86 11.63
C LEU A 8 15.24 -5.82 11.84
N CYS A 9 15.43 -6.82 12.70
CA CYS A 9 14.39 -7.77 13.10
C CYS A 9 13.94 -7.46 14.53
N ILE A 10 12.63 -7.35 14.75
CA ILE A 10 11.99 -6.99 16.02
C ILE A 10 10.92 -8.05 16.32
N ASP A 11 11.10 -8.82 17.38
CA ASP A 11 10.18 -9.89 17.81
C ASP A 11 10.49 -10.22 19.28
N ASP A 12 9.51 -10.27 20.17
CA ASP A 12 9.71 -10.57 21.58
C ASP A 12 10.20 -12.00 21.83
N GLU A 13 10.02 -12.90 20.85
CA GLU A 13 10.50 -14.26 20.89
C GLU A 13 11.94 -14.38 20.33
N ALA A 14 12.94 -14.50 21.20
CA ALA A 14 14.35 -14.67 20.80
C ALA A 14 14.58 -15.88 19.85
N ARG A 15 13.71 -16.91 19.88
CA ARG A 15 13.78 -18.05 18.94
C ARG A 15 13.50 -17.62 17.51
N ILE A 16 12.51 -16.73 17.31
CA ILE A 16 12.16 -16.16 15.99
C ILE A 16 13.30 -15.31 15.46
N LEU A 17 13.86 -14.44 16.30
CA LEU A 17 15.02 -13.65 15.93
C LEU A 17 16.20 -14.49 15.47
N ARG A 18 16.51 -15.60 16.19
CA ARG A 18 17.57 -16.54 15.76
C ARG A 18 17.26 -17.18 14.40
N ALA A 19 16.01 -17.56 14.14
CA ALA A 19 15.59 -18.13 12.86
C ALA A 19 15.73 -17.09 11.73
N LEU A 20 15.30 -15.85 11.94
CA LEU A 20 15.45 -14.77 10.98
C LEU A 20 16.93 -14.44 10.70
N LYS A 21 17.78 -14.42 11.75
CA LYS A 21 19.24 -14.21 11.57
C LYS A 21 19.88 -15.32 10.76
N ALA A 22 19.51 -16.56 11.00
CA ALA A 22 20.00 -17.70 10.22
C ALA A 22 19.49 -17.65 8.77
N LEU A 23 18.25 -17.22 8.55
CA LEU A 23 17.66 -17.06 7.23
C LEU A 23 18.37 -15.97 6.41
N PHE A 24 18.72 -14.87 7.03
CA PHE A 24 19.35 -13.68 6.41
C PHE A 24 20.85 -13.58 6.66
N ARG A 25 21.55 -14.71 6.86
CA ARG A 25 23.00 -14.76 7.18
C ARG A 25 23.90 -14.05 6.17
N ASP A 26 23.43 -13.86 4.94
CA ASP A 26 24.16 -13.20 3.87
C ASP A 26 24.03 -11.66 3.92
N TYR A 27 23.29 -11.14 4.90
CA TYR A 27 23.04 -9.73 5.14
C TYR A 27 23.52 -9.30 6.52
N GLU A 28 23.56 -8.02 6.78
CA GLU A 28 23.86 -7.46 8.09
C GLU A 28 22.55 -7.37 8.90
N VAL A 29 22.41 -8.24 9.92
CA VAL A 29 21.17 -8.41 10.68
C VAL A 29 21.33 -7.90 12.09
N PHE A 30 20.57 -6.87 12.42
CA PHE A 30 20.37 -6.33 13.76
C PHE A 30 19.09 -6.91 14.37
N GLN A 31 19.06 -7.08 15.67
CA GLN A 31 17.94 -7.73 16.35
C GLN A 31 17.64 -7.07 17.69
N THR A 32 16.37 -6.99 18.04
CA THR A 32 15.94 -6.64 19.40
C THR A 32 14.66 -7.38 19.79
N THR A 33 14.58 -7.76 21.06
CA THR A 33 13.32 -8.25 21.67
C THR A 33 12.52 -7.11 22.30
N ASN A 34 13.10 -5.89 22.38
CA ASN A 34 12.47 -4.74 22.95
C ASN A 34 12.00 -3.77 21.83
N PRO A 35 10.69 -3.64 21.60
CA PRO A 35 10.16 -2.76 20.55
C PRO A 35 10.50 -1.27 20.75
N LEU A 36 10.83 -0.84 21.96
CA LEU A 36 11.17 0.55 22.25
C LEU A 36 12.57 0.94 21.75
N GLU A 37 13.46 -0.02 21.54
CA GLU A 37 14.81 0.21 21.00
C GLU A 37 14.83 0.35 19.49
N ALA A 38 13.75 -0.03 18.80
CA ALA A 38 13.69 -0.14 17.34
C ALA A 38 14.14 1.12 16.60
N ILE A 39 13.69 2.30 17.05
CA ILE A 39 14.04 3.58 16.42
C ILE A 39 15.53 3.89 16.59
N GLY A 40 16.08 3.67 17.78
CA GLY A 40 17.51 3.88 18.05
C GLY A 40 18.38 3.01 17.16
N LEU A 41 18.08 1.71 17.10
CA LEU A 41 18.82 0.76 16.27
C LEU A 41 18.68 1.07 14.77
N ALA A 42 17.49 1.43 14.30
CA ALA A 42 17.26 1.76 12.90
C ALA A 42 18.10 2.96 12.45
N LYS A 43 18.19 4.00 13.27
CA LYS A 43 19.00 5.20 13.01
C LYS A 43 20.49 4.93 13.12
N GLN A 44 20.90 4.21 14.19
CA GLN A 44 22.31 3.92 14.45
C GLN A 44 22.95 3.11 13.32
N HIS A 45 22.20 2.17 12.77
CA HIS A 45 22.70 1.26 11.74
C HIS A 45 22.23 1.61 10.33
N ASP A 46 21.46 2.69 10.17
CA ASP A 46 20.90 3.15 8.89
C ASP A 46 20.29 1.99 8.07
N VAL A 47 19.34 1.27 8.67
CA VAL A 47 18.77 0.03 8.14
C VAL A 47 17.95 0.27 6.87
N ASP A 48 17.99 -0.70 5.96
CA ASP A 48 17.25 -0.67 4.68
C ASP A 48 15.84 -1.28 4.82
N VAL A 49 15.74 -2.36 5.63
CA VAL A 49 14.50 -3.11 5.82
C VAL A 49 14.27 -3.38 7.30
N VAL A 50 13.04 -3.21 7.74
CA VAL A 50 12.59 -3.60 9.08
C VAL A 50 11.60 -4.73 8.96
N ILE A 51 11.80 -5.81 9.72
CA ILE A 51 10.89 -6.93 9.88
C ILE A 51 10.43 -6.91 11.34
N CYS A 52 9.14 -6.73 11.57
CA CYS A 52 8.59 -6.56 12.90
C CYS A 52 7.43 -7.54 13.16
N ASP A 53 7.45 -8.22 14.30
CA ASP A 53 6.29 -8.96 14.77
C ASP A 53 5.15 -8.02 15.16
N GLN A 54 3.90 -8.48 14.98
CA GLN A 54 2.71 -7.73 15.37
C GLN A 54 2.44 -7.81 16.88
N ARG A 55 2.62 -8.99 17.49
CA ARG A 55 2.22 -9.24 18.88
C ARG A 55 3.39 -9.18 19.84
N MET A 56 3.67 -8.01 20.33
CA MET A 56 4.70 -7.81 21.36
C MET A 56 4.07 -7.20 22.62
N PRO A 57 4.51 -7.58 23.83
CA PRO A 57 3.86 -7.18 25.10
C PRO A 57 3.78 -5.68 25.32
N GLU A 58 4.86 -4.94 25.03
CA GLU A 58 4.97 -3.51 25.39
C GLU A 58 4.38 -2.59 24.32
N LYS A 59 4.49 -2.98 23.06
CA LYS A 59 4.04 -2.18 21.92
C LYS A 59 3.73 -3.05 20.71
N ALA A 60 2.55 -2.87 20.12
CA ALA A 60 2.19 -3.60 18.92
C ALA A 60 3.11 -3.23 17.75
N GLY A 61 3.46 -4.21 16.89
CA GLY A 61 4.37 -4.01 15.78
C GLY A 61 3.93 -2.91 14.82
N ILE A 62 2.62 -2.79 14.57
CA ILE A 62 2.07 -1.72 13.73
C ILE A 62 2.38 -0.32 14.28
N ASP A 63 2.38 -0.14 15.61
CA ASP A 63 2.71 1.12 16.25
C ASP A 63 4.22 1.40 16.19
N VAL A 64 5.05 0.36 16.31
CA VAL A 64 6.51 0.46 16.11
C VAL A 64 6.81 0.89 14.67
N LEU A 65 6.15 0.28 13.68
CA LEU A 65 6.35 0.60 12.27
C LEU A 65 5.83 2.00 11.91
N ARG A 66 4.77 2.49 12.57
CA ARG A 66 4.31 3.88 12.42
C ARG A 66 5.36 4.87 12.89
N ASP A 67 5.94 4.65 14.05
CA ASP A 67 6.96 5.53 14.59
C ASP A 67 8.26 5.47 13.76
N LEU A 68 8.62 4.28 13.26
CA LEU A 68 9.75 4.11 12.34
C LEU A 68 9.54 4.80 10.99
N LYS A 69 8.31 4.84 10.49
CA LYS A 69 7.98 5.62 9.29
C LYS A 69 8.36 7.09 9.45
N GLU A 70 8.16 7.63 10.65
CA GLU A 70 8.47 9.03 10.93
C GLU A 70 9.96 9.26 11.22
N ALA A 71 10.53 8.35 11.99
CA ALA A 71 11.89 8.50 12.48
C ALA A 71 12.98 8.07 11.50
N HIS A 72 12.66 7.09 10.63
CA HIS A 72 13.57 6.50 9.64
C HIS A 72 12.80 6.10 8.36
N PRO A 73 12.29 7.06 7.59
CA PRO A 73 11.36 6.83 6.47
C PRO A 73 11.99 6.07 5.29
N ARG A 74 13.32 6.01 5.19
CA ARG A 74 14.02 5.29 4.14
C ARG A 74 13.78 3.79 4.22
N ALA A 75 13.79 3.21 5.41
CA ALA A 75 13.59 1.78 5.59
C ALA A 75 12.20 1.32 5.11
N LEU A 76 12.14 0.23 4.38
CA LEU A 76 10.88 -0.44 4.08
C LEU A 76 10.48 -1.37 5.23
N ARG A 77 9.19 -1.37 5.55
CA ARG A 77 8.63 -1.98 6.75
C ARG A 77 7.78 -3.19 6.40
N ILE A 78 8.16 -4.36 6.92
CA ILE A 78 7.46 -5.64 6.76
C ILE A 78 6.90 -6.02 8.12
N LEU A 79 5.61 -6.34 8.18
CA LEU A 79 4.94 -6.80 9.39
C LEU A 79 4.71 -8.32 9.32
N LEU A 80 5.23 -9.04 10.31
CA LEU A 80 4.91 -10.44 10.51
C LEU A 80 3.64 -10.53 11.38
N THR A 81 2.64 -11.29 10.94
CA THR A 81 1.34 -11.34 11.65
C THR A 81 0.71 -12.72 11.59
N GLY A 82 -0.08 -13.06 12.62
CA GLY A 82 -0.96 -14.22 12.59
C GLY A 82 -2.36 -13.87 12.09
N TYR A 83 -3.12 -14.85 11.64
CA TYR A 83 -4.48 -14.66 11.10
C TYR A 83 -5.46 -13.94 12.05
N SER A 84 -5.24 -14.00 13.35
CA SER A 84 -6.13 -13.42 14.37
C SER A 84 -5.92 -11.92 14.61
N ASP A 85 -4.82 -11.33 14.15
CA ASP A 85 -4.43 -9.96 14.48
C ASP A 85 -4.98 -8.91 13.51
N LEU A 86 -5.62 -9.35 12.46
CA LEU A 86 -5.96 -8.54 11.31
C LEU A 86 -6.96 -7.43 11.58
N LYS A 87 -7.90 -7.60 12.53
CA LYS A 87 -8.83 -6.51 12.88
C LYS A 87 -8.12 -5.30 13.46
N ALA A 88 -7.08 -5.54 14.28
CA ALA A 88 -6.25 -4.48 14.82
C ALA A 88 -5.38 -3.82 13.72
N VAL A 89 -4.83 -4.65 12.83
CA VAL A 89 -3.99 -4.21 11.71
C VAL A 89 -4.77 -3.35 10.71
N LEU A 90 -6.00 -3.71 10.35
CA LEU A 90 -6.82 -2.94 9.40
C LEU A 90 -7.12 -1.52 9.88
N GLY A 91 -7.36 -1.32 11.17
CA GLY A 91 -7.54 0.01 11.75
C GLY A 91 -6.29 0.88 11.63
N SER A 92 -5.11 0.27 11.61
CA SER A 92 -3.82 0.94 11.69
C SER A 92 -3.09 1.06 10.34
N VAL A 93 -3.50 0.30 9.30
CA VAL A 93 -2.90 0.32 7.94
C VAL A 93 -2.83 1.72 7.36
N ASN A 94 -3.83 2.54 7.70
CA ASN A 94 -3.90 3.91 7.24
C ASN A 94 -2.77 4.82 7.74
N GLU A 95 -2.04 4.43 8.79
CA GLU A 95 -1.07 5.28 9.47
C GLU A 95 0.39 4.84 9.28
N SER A 96 0.66 3.53 9.23
CA SER A 96 2.03 2.99 9.29
C SER A 96 2.71 2.80 7.93
N GLU A 97 1.97 2.84 6.81
CA GLU A 97 2.50 2.56 5.46
C GLU A 97 3.37 1.30 5.44
N VAL A 98 2.83 0.19 5.92
CA VAL A 98 3.49 -1.11 5.84
C VAL A 98 3.71 -1.48 4.38
N PHE A 99 4.95 -1.83 4.03
CA PHE A 99 5.30 -2.23 2.66
C PHE A 99 4.66 -3.59 2.32
N ARG A 100 4.77 -4.55 3.25
CA ARG A 100 4.16 -5.89 3.09
C ARG A 100 3.77 -6.47 4.44
N PHE A 101 2.72 -7.28 4.40
CA PHE A 101 2.33 -8.17 5.48
C PHE A 101 2.76 -9.59 5.14
N VAL A 102 3.32 -10.31 6.10
CA VAL A 102 3.72 -11.70 5.95
C VAL A 102 3.06 -12.53 7.04
N ASN A 103 2.35 -13.57 6.65
CA ASN A 103 1.67 -14.46 7.59
C ASN A 103 2.66 -15.41 8.27
N LYS A 104 2.48 -15.63 9.56
CA LYS A 104 3.15 -16.70 10.32
C LYS A 104 2.29 -17.98 10.21
N PRO A 105 2.87 -19.15 9.85
CA PRO A 105 4.24 -19.37 9.42
C PRO A 105 4.49 -18.88 7.99
N TRP A 106 5.69 -18.40 7.71
CA TRP A 106 6.10 -17.92 6.39
C TRP A 106 6.89 -18.98 5.60
N ASP A 107 6.91 -18.83 4.28
CA ASP A 107 7.87 -19.52 3.42
C ASP A 107 9.21 -18.78 3.41
N ASN A 108 10.30 -19.52 3.61
CA ASN A 108 11.64 -18.93 3.69
C ASN A 108 12.12 -18.31 2.37
N ASN A 109 11.78 -18.90 1.24
CA ASN A 109 12.22 -18.40 -0.08
C ASN A 109 11.44 -17.15 -0.47
N GLU A 110 10.14 -17.15 -0.18
CA GLU A 110 9.29 -15.98 -0.40
C GLU A 110 9.73 -14.81 0.47
N LEU A 111 10.00 -15.05 1.75
CA LEU A 111 10.46 -14.00 2.66
C LEU A 111 11.84 -13.46 2.26
N LYS A 112 12.77 -14.32 1.82
CA LYS A 112 14.08 -13.89 1.29
C LYS A 112 13.93 -13.01 0.04
N SER A 113 13.11 -13.44 -0.91
CA SER A 113 12.86 -12.70 -2.14
C SER A 113 12.21 -11.34 -1.87
N LEU A 114 11.24 -11.31 -0.95
CA LEU A 114 10.58 -10.09 -0.51
C LEU A 114 11.56 -9.09 0.11
N VAL A 115 12.40 -9.55 1.03
CA VAL A 115 13.39 -8.71 1.73
C VAL A 115 14.46 -8.19 0.78
N ALA A 116 14.97 -9.02 -0.14
CA ALA A 116 15.91 -8.59 -1.16
C ALA A 116 15.33 -7.49 -2.06
N GLY A 117 14.08 -7.68 -2.54
CA GLY A 117 13.38 -6.68 -3.33
C GLY A 117 13.11 -5.39 -2.55
N ALA A 118 12.71 -5.51 -1.29
CA ALA A 118 12.50 -4.36 -0.41
C ALA A 118 13.80 -3.56 -0.20
N GLY A 119 14.91 -4.23 0.03
CA GLY A 119 16.22 -3.59 0.19
C GLY A 119 16.65 -2.82 -1.06
N THR A 120 16.50 -3.41 -2.24
CA THR A 120 16.77 -2.72 -3.51
C THR A 120 15.93 -1.45 -3.64
N ILE A 121 14.63 -1.55 -3.40
CA ILE A 121 13.71 -0.41 -3.46
C ILE A 121 14.09 0.66 -2.42
N ALA A 122 14.43 0.26 -1.19
CA ALA A 122 14.81 1.20 -0.13
C ALA A 122 16.03 2.05 -0.50
N ARG A 123 16.98 1.48 -1.21
CA ARG A 123 18.22 2.14 -1.63
C ARG A 123 18.08 2.97 -2.90
N GLU A 124 17.34 2.47 -3.88
CA GLU A 124 17.25 3.09 -5.20
C GLU A 124 16.13 4.14 -5.30
N SER A 125 15.11 4.06 -4.42
CA SER A 125 13.96 4.94 -4.53
C SER A 125 14.01 6.07 -3.51
N PRO A 126 13.88 7.32 -3.93
CA PRO A 126 13.88 8.46 -3.03
C PRO A 126 12.70 8.37 -2.05
N VAL A 127 12.92 8.85 -0.84
CA VAL A 127 11.86 9.04 0.15
C VAL A 127 11.06 10.28 -0.26
N ILE A 128 9.74 10.15 -0.28
CA ILE A 128 8.89 11.33 -0.37
C ILE A 128 9.00 12.05 0.96
N ALA A 129 9.49 13.28 0.93
CA ALA A 129 9.53 14.13 2.11
C ALA A 129 8.13 14.23 2.73
N LYS A 130 8.07 14.17 4.05
CA LYS A 130 6.83 14.25 4.83
C LYS A 130 6.25 15.67 4.84
N ASP A 131 7.01 16.64 4.34
CA ASP A 131 6.56 18.01 4.27
C ASP A 131 5.22 18.05 3.54
N ALA A 132 4.19 18.41 4.29
CA ALA A 132 2.87 18.63 3.74
C ALA A 132 3.05 19.52 2.50
N LEU A 133 2.40 19.14 1.40
CA LEU A 133 2.36 20.00 0.23
C LEU A 133 2.03 21.42 0.70
N PRO A 134 2.75 22.44 0.21
CA PRO A 134 2.35 23.82 0.48
C PRO A 134 0.86 23.98 0.22
N GLN A 135 0.16 24.72 1.06
CA GLN A 135 -1.30 24.84 1.00
C GLN A 135 -1.78 25.20 -0.43
N ALA A 136 -1.06 26.09 -1.12
CA ALA A 136 -1.36 26.44 -2.51
C ALA A 136 -1.24 25.28 -3.49
N GLU A 137 -0.28 24.37 -3.29
CA GLU A 137 -0.16 23.15 -4.12
C GLU A 137 -1.24 22.13 -3.78
N HIS A 138 -1.59 22.02 -2.50
CA HIS A 138 -2.69 21.16 -2.06
C HIS A 138 -4.03 21.60 -2.65
N ASP A 139 -4.29 22.89 -2.68
CA ASP A 139 -5.50 23.46 -3.28
C ASP A 139 -5.53 23.26 -4.81
N ARG A 140 -4.38 23.42 -5.49
CA ARG A 140 -4.24 23.06 -6.90
C ARG A 140 -4.51 21.58 -7.16
N ALA A 141 -3.90 20.70 -6.36
CA ALA A 141 -4.10 19.26 -6.47
C ALA A 141 -5.59 18.89 -6.32
N ARG A 142 -6.30 19.47 -5.35
CA ARG A 142 -7.74 19.26 -5.15
C ARG A 142 -8.58 19.62 -6.37
N THR A 143 -8.23 20.70 -7.08
CA THR A 143 -8.99 21.16 -8.24
C THR A 143 -8.64 20.42 -9.53
N GLN A 144 -7.43 19.86 -9.64
CA GLN A 144 -6.94 19.23 -10.86
C GLN A 144 -7.07 17.70 -10.85
N VAL A 145 -6.84 17.08 -9.70
CA VAL A 145 -6.84 15.62 -9.60
C VAL A 145 -8.26 15.05 -9.66
N GLY A 146 -8.50 14.19 -10.64
CA GLY A 146 -9.76 13.46 -10.73
C GLY A 146 -9.86 12.35 -9.70
N VAL A 147 -11.03 12.22 -9.09
CA VAL A 147 -11.41 11.14 -8.18
C VAL A 147 -12.44 10.26 -8.91
N LEU A 148 -12.20 8.97 -8.96
CA LEU A 148 -13.13 7.98 -9.51
C LEU A 148 -13.68 7.12 -8.37
N VAL A 149 -14.99 7.03 -8.25
CA VAL A 149 -15.68 6.13 -7.32
C VAL A 149 -16.26 4.96 -8.10
N ILE A 150 -15.90 3.73 -7.71
CA ILE A 150 -16.44 2.48 -8.27
C ILE A 150 -17.27 1.81 -7.20
N GLU A 151 -18.59 1.91 -7.33
CA GLU A 151 -19.59 1.42 -6.37
C GLU A 151 -20.89 1.16 -7.11
N ASP A 152 -21.54 0.03 -6.91
CA ASP A 152 -22.79 -0.33 -7.56
C ASP A 152 -24.03 -0.08 -6.67
N ASP A 153 -23.86 -0.01 -5.35
CA ASP A 153 -24.94 0.39 -4.44
C ASP A 153 -25.25 1.88 -4.60
N THR A 154 -26.45 2.15 -5.08
CA THR A 154 -26.93 3.52 -5.34
C THR A 154 -27.00 4.38 -4.09
N THR A 155 -27.30 3.77 -2.94
CA THR A 155 -27.38 4.47 -1.64
C THR A 155 -26.00 4.92 -1.19
N VAL A 156 -25.01 4.02 -1.31
CA VAL A 156 -23.61 4.32 -1.00
C VAL A 156 -23.05 5.34 -1.98
N GLN A 157 -23.34 5.20 -3.29
CA GLN A 157 -22.96 6.20 -4.29
C GLN A 157 -23.52 7.57 -3.95
N GLN A 158 -24.82 7.65 -3.62
CA GLN A 158 -25.45 8.93 -3.28
C GLN A 158 -24.78 9.55 -2.04
N ARG A 159 -24.49 8.75 -1.03
CA ARG A 159 -23.79 9.20 0.16
C ARG A 159 -22.40 9.72 -0.15
N LEU A 160 -21.61 9.00 -0.97
CA LEU A 160 -20.27 9.45 -1.40
C LEU A 160 -20.36 10.70 -2.27
N ARG A 161 -21.41 10.85 -3.10
CA ARG A 161 -21.64 12.03 -3.90
C ARG A 161 -21.81 13.27 -3.02
N GLU A 162 -22.65 13.18 -1.98
CA GLU A 162 -22.86 14.27 -1.02
C GLU A 162 -21.59 14.65 -0.25
N ILE A 163 -20.74 13.66 0.08
CA ILE A 163 -19.50 13.89 0.82
C ILE A 163 -18.42 14.52 -0.05
N LEU A 164 -18.31 14.12 -1.32
CA LEU A 164 -17.14 14.38 -2.14
C LEU A 164 -17.34 15.44 -3.22
N GLN A 165 -18.47 15.47 -3.92
CA GLN A 165 -18.70 16.40 -5.05
C GLN A 165 -18.57 17.88 -4.70
N PRO A 166 -18.93 18.36 -3.49
CA PRO A 166 -18.73 19.77 -3.16
C PRO A 166 -17.27 20.22 -3.12
N TYR A 167 -16.31 19.28 -3.05
CA TYR A 167 -14.90 19.57 -2.78
C TYR A 167 -13.93 19.07 -3.85
N TYR A 168 -14.35 18.08 -4.66
CA TYR A 168 -13.46 17.37 -5.59
C TYR A 168 -14.12 17.15 -6.95
N LYS A 169 -13.31 16.95 -8.00
CA LYS A 169 -13.77 16.46 -9.30
C LYS A 169 -14.04 14.96 -9.21
N VAL A 170 -15.28 14.55 -9.03
CA VAL A 170 -15.64 13.16 -8.80
C VAL A 170 -16.45 12.60 -9.97
N ASN A 171 -15.99 11.47 -10.49
CA ASN A 171 -16.73 10.64 -11.43
C ASN A 171 -17.20 9.36 -10.74
N PHE A 172 -18.30 8.79 -11.20
CA PHE A 172 -18.88 7.57 -10.64
C PHE A 172 -19.03 6.49 -11.70
N ALA A 173 -18.65 5.28 -11.34
CA ALA A 173 -18.83 4.08 -12.15
C ALA A 173 -19.48 2.99 -11.29
N ASN A 174 -20.29 2.14 -11.92
CA ASN A 174 -20.92 0.98 -11.29
C ASN A 174 -20.33 -0.35 -11.77
N THR A 175 -19.40 -0.30 -12.75
CA THR A 175 -18.69 -1.47 -13.28
C THR A 175 -17.24 -1.14 -13.59
N ALA A 176 -16.40 -2.17 -13.72
CA ALA A 176 -15.00 -2.04 -14.12
C ALA A 176 -14.86 -1.41 -15.52
N GLU A 177 -15.71 -1.81 -16.48
CA GLU A 177 -15.70 -1.29 -17.85
C GLU A 177 -15.99 0.21 -17.88
N ARG A 178 -17.00 0.64 -17.11
CA ARG A 178 -17.35 2.07 -17.02
C ARG A 178 -16.25 2.86 -16.34
N ALA A 179 -15.62 2.29 -15.32
CA ALA A 179 -14.47 2.89 -14.65
C ALA A 179 -13.33 3.16 -15.64
N LEU A 180 -12.97 2.16 -16.46
CA LEU A 180 -11.92 2.31 -17.48
C LEU A 180 -12.29 3.33 -18.55
N GLN A 181 -13.56 3.39 -19.02
CA GLN A 181 -14.01 4.42 -19.96
C GLN A 181 -13.78 5.84 -19.41
N ILE A 182 -14.10 6.04 -18.13
CA ILE A 182 -13.87 7.33 -17.46
C ILE A 182 -12.37 7.65 -17.39
N MET A 183 -11.55 6.69 -17.02
CA MET A 183 -10.10 6.88 -16.89
C MET A 183 -9.40 7.12 -18.24
N GLU A 184 -9.96 6.63 -19.36
CA GLU A 184 -9.47 6.92 -20.70
C GLU A 184 -9.77 8.36 -21.13
N GLN A 185 -10.86 8.94 -20.64
CA GLN A 185 -11.33 10.29 -21.00
C GLN A 185 -10.84 11.38 -20.04
N HIS A 186 -10.58 11.01 -18.77
CA HIS A 186 -10.27 11.94 -17.70
C HIS A 186 -9.07 11.47 -16.90
N GLU A 187 -8.14 12.37 -16.62
CA GLU A 187 -7.05 12.08 -15.70
C GLU A 187 -7.61 11.73 -14.32
N THR A 188 -7.27 10.54 -13.84
CA THR A 188 -7.71 10.00 -12.54
C THR A 188 -6.50 9.75 -11.66
N GLY A 189 -6.42 10.44 -10.53
CA GLY A 189 -5.32 10.28 -9.58
C GLY A 189 -5.72 9.47 -8.34
N VAL A 190 -7.01 9.45 -8.01
CA VAL A 190 -7.54 8.71 -6.87
C VAL A 190 -8.67 7.79 -7.33
N VAL A 191 -8.58 6.52 -6.97
CA VAL A 191 -9.65 5.54 -7.18
C VAL A 191 -10.18 5.11 -5.82
N ILE A 192 -11.48 5.31 -5.60
CA ILE A 192 -12.21 4.82 -4.44
C ILE A 192 -13.05 3.65 -4.93
N SER A 193 -12.89 2.48 -4.33
CA SER A 193 -13.57 1.27 -4.82
C SER A 193 -14.02 0.39 -3.66
N GLU A 194 -15.18 -0.25 -3.83
CA GLU A 194 -15.50 -1.46 -3.09
C GLU A 194 -14.59 -2.61 -3.61
N THR A 195 -14.52 -3.70 -2.87
CA THR A 195 -13.83 -4.92 -3.30
C THR A 195 -14.63 -5.69 -4.35
N GLU A 196 -15.93 -5.50 -4.39
CA GLU A 196 -16.85 -6.11 -5.32
C GLU A 196 -17.82 -5.06 -5.86
N ALA A 197 -18.20 -5.14 -7.13
CA ALA A 197 -19.31 -4.39 -7.71
C ALA A 197 -20.22 -5.36 -8.48
N GLY A 198 -21.45 -5.51 -8.01
CA GLY A 198 -22.36 -6.54 -8.47
C GLY A 198 -21.82 -7.94 -8.16
N ARG A 199 -21.48 -8.68 -9.21
CA ARG A 199 -20.82 -10.01 -9.12
C ARG A 199 -19.36 -9.99 -9.57
N THR A 200 -18.80 -8.79 -9.76
CA THR A 200 -17.44 -8.63 -10.30
C THR A 200 -16.49 -8.31 -9.15
N ASP A 201 -15.49 -9.14 -8.97
CA ASP A 201 -14.36 -8.85 -8.08
C ASP A 201 -13.50 -7.73 -8.68
N LEU A 202 -13.44 -6.60 -8.01
CA LEU A 202 -12.64 -5.43 -8.41
C LEU A 202 -11.19 -5.52 -7.95
N THR A 203 -10.84 -6.52 -7.14
CA THR A 203 -9.49 -6.70 -6.61
C THR A 203 -8.47 -6.83 -7.74
N ALA A 204 -8.80 -7.62 -8.77
CA ALA A 204 -7.94 -7.78 -9.95
C ALA A 204 -7.74 -6.47 -10.73
N LEU A 205 -8.78 -5.62 -10.82
CA LEU A 205 -8.69 -4.30 -11.43
C LEU A 205 -7.73 -3.40 -10.62
N LEU A 206 -7.88 -3.35 -9.30
CA LEU A 206 -7.03 -2.53 -8.43
C LEU A 206 -5.57 -2.97 -8.48
N LYS A 207 -5.31 -4.29 -8.47
CA LYS A 207 -3.97 -4.87 -8.65
C LYS A 207 -3.35 -4.46 -9.99
N ALA A 208 -4.09 -4.61 -11.08
CA ALA A 208 -3.61 -4.24 -12.42
C ALA A 208 -3.38 -2.73 -12.56
N LEU A 209 -4.27 -1.91 -12.04
CA LEU A 209 -4.09 -0.45 -11.99
C LEU A 209 -2.78 -0.10 -11.27
N LYS A 210 -2.52 -0.71 -10.12
CA LYS A 210 -1.31 -0.42 -9.34
C LYS A 210 -0.03 -0.91 -9.99
N GLN A 211 -0.07 -2.04 -10.69
CA GLN A 211 1.07 -2.56 -11.46
C GLN A 211 1.48 -1.65 -12.62
N HIS A 212 0.52 -1.06 -13.30
CA HIS A 212 0.76 -0.24 -14.49
C HIS A 212 0.79 1.26 -14.22
N HIS A 213 0.11 1.71 -13.16
CA HIS A 213 -0.01 3.11 -12.74
C HIS A 213 0.26 3.26 -11.23
N PRO A 214 1.49 3.01 -10.75
CA PRO A 214 1.82 2.98 -9.32
C PRO A 214 1.61 4.33 -8.60
N HIS A 215 1.50 5.41 -9.34
CA HIS A 215 1.20 6.75 -8.82
C HIS A 215 -0.27 6.94 -8.42
N ILE A 216 -1.20 6.17 -9.01
CA ILE A 216 -2.62 6.25 -8.65
C ILE A 216 -2.79 5.79 -7.20
N ALA A 217 -3.42 6.62 -6.38
CA ALA A 217 -3.74 6.29 -5.00
C ALA A 217 -5.11 5.58 -4.94
N THR A 218 -5.13 4.37 -4.37
CA THR A 218 -6.34 3.57 -4.23
C THR A 218 -6.86 3.61 -2.80
N VAL A 219 -8.14 3.90 -2.63
CA VAL A 219 -8.87 3.86 -1.36
C VAL A 219 -9.94 2.79 -1.47
N VAL A 220 -9.88 1.78 -0.63
CA VAL A 220 -10.91 0.73 -0.59
C VAL A 220 -11.92 1.06 0.48
N ILE A 221 -13.22 0.92 0.15
CA ILE A 221 -14.34 1.06 1.07
C ILE A 221 -15.06 -0.28 1.11
N THR A 222 -15.16 -0.91 2.27
CA THR A 222 -15.77 -2.24 2.41
C THR A 222 -16.66 -2.37 3.63
N GLU A 223 -17.70 -3.19 3.56
CA GLU A 223 -18.54 -3.53 4.71
C GLU A 223 -17.87 -4.57 5.61
N ARG A 224 -17.17 -5.49 4.99
CA ARG A 224 -16.53 -6.63 5.67
C ARG A 224 -15.04 -6.63 5.37
N ALA A 225 -14.26 -6.15 6.30
CA ALA A 225 -12.84 -6.36 6.26
C ALA A 225 -12.56 -7.88 6.48
N ASN A 226 -12.50 -8.65 5.40
CA ASN A 226 -11.92 -9.98 5.45
C ASN A 226 -10.41 -9.80 5.52
N ALA A 227 -9.85 -10.43 6.51
CA ALA A 227 -8.43 -10.44 6.81
C ALA A 227 -7.55 -10.78 5.62
N GLN A 228 -7.88 -11.85 4.93
CA GLN A 228 -7.12 -12.35 3.79
C GLN A 228 -7.17 -11.35 2.62
N THR A 229 -8.35 -10.89 2.26
CA THR A 229 -8.55 -9.92 1.18
C THR A 229 -7.81 -8.60 1.47
N ALA A 230 -7.79 -8.17 2.73
CA ALA A 230 -7.08 -6.95 3.09
C ALA A 230 -5.55 -7.10 2.95
N ILE A 231 -4.97 -8.23 3.38
CA ILE A 231 -3.54 -8.51 3.16
C ILE A 231 -3.23 -8.56 1.67
N GLU A 232 -4.04 -9.25 0.87
CA GLU A 232 -3.85 -9.34 -0.57
C GLU A 232 -3.92 -7.96 -1.23
N LEU A 233 -4.91 -7.15 -0.87
CA LEU A 233 -5.05 -5.78 -1.37
C LEU A 233 -3.88 -4.89 -0.97
N ILE A 234 -3.33 -5.05 0.23
CA ILE A 234 -2.16 -4.29 0.66
C ILE A 234 -0.91 -4.81 -0.03
N ASN A 235 -0.71 -6.11 -0.07
CA ASN A 235 0.49 -6.71 -0.64
C ASN A 235 0.55 -6.59 -2.17
N GLU A 236 -0.54 -6.85 -2.85
CA GLU A 236 -0.59 -6.91 -4.31
C GLU A 236 -1.23 -5.67 -4.94
N GLY A 237 -2.24 -5.10 -4.28
CA GLY A 237 -2.93 -3.89 -4.73
C GLY A 237 -2.31 -2.59 -4.24
N GLN A 238 -1.36 -2.63 -3.29
CA GLN A 238 -0.78 -1.44 -2.65
C GLN A 238 -1.82 -0.38 -2.32
N VAL A 239 -2.92 -0.84 -1.69
CA VAL A 239 -4.02 0.05 -1.29
C VAL A 239 -3.49 1.12 -0.33
N TYR A 240 -3.77 2.38 -0.65
CA TYR A 240 -3.28 3.52 0.12
C TYR A 240 -4.06 3.69 1.43
N ARG A 241 -5.38 3.49 1.38
CA ARG A 241 -6.26 3.59 2.53
C ARG A 241 -7.38 2.56 2.45
N MET A 242 -7.84 2.10 3.61
CA MET A 242 -9.01 1.25 3.72
C MET A 242 -10.00 1.85 4.71
N LEU A 243 -11.25 1.98 4.28
CA LEU A 243 -12.36 2.54 5.06
C LEU A 243 -13.44 1.46 5.24
N ILE A 244 -14.03 1.42 6.43
CA ILE A 244 -15.12 0.47 6.73
C ILE A 244 -16.44 1.23 6.66
N LYS A 245 -17.44 0.64 5.99
CA LYS A 245 -18.82 1.15 5.97
C LYS A 245 -19.46 1.01 7.36
N PRO A 246 -20.31 1.94 7.80
CA PRO A 246 -20.73 3.16 7.10
C PRO A 246 -19.65 4.24 7.12
N VAL A 247 -19.41 4.84 5.96
CA VAL A 247 -18.34 5.82 5.79
C VAL A 247 -18.71 7.15 6.46
N ARG A 248 -17.89 7.58 7.41
CA ARG A 248 -18.03 8.88 8.07
C ARG A 248 -17.48 9.99 7.20
N MET A 249 -18.22 11.09 7.06
CA MET A 249 -17.86 12.24 6.20
C MET A 249 -16.42 12.74 6.45
N GLY A 250 -16.06 13.01 7.71
CA GLY A 250 -14.73 13.53 8.05
C GLY A 250 -13.60 12.56 7.66
N THR A 251 -13.75 11.27 8.00
CA THR A 251 -12.74 10.24 7.67
C THR A 251 -12.59 10.05 6.16
N CYS A 252 -13.70 10.07 5.42
CA CYS A 252 -13.69 9.96 3.96
C CYS A 252 -12.93 11.11 3.33
N ARG A 253 -13.27 12.35 3.70
CA ARG A 253 -12.62 13.55 3.16
C ARG A 253 -11.13 13.60 3.48
N LEU A 254 -10.73 13.34 4.73
CA LEU A 254 -9.32 13.28 5.12
C LEU A 254 -8.54 12.21 4.32
N SER A 255 -9.19 11.07 4.05
CA SER A 255 -8.57 9.99 3.27
C SER A 255 -8.40 10.39 1.81
N VAL A 256 -9.38 11.06 1.22
CA VAL A 256 -9.31 11.55 -0.17
C VAL A 256 -8.29 12.68 -0.30
N ASP A 257 -8.26 13.63 0.64
CA ASP A 257 -7.24 14.69 0.67
C ASP A 257 -5.83 14.12 0.73
N SER A 258 -5.60 13.17 1.63
CA SER A 258 -4.31 12.48 1.73
C SER A 258 -3.95 11.71 0.46
N ALA A 259 -4.94 11.06 -0.18
CA ALA A 259 -4.74 10.33 -1.43
C ALA A 259 -4.40 11.26 -2.60
N ILE A 260 -5.06 12.41 -2.70
CA ILE A 260 -4.77 13.45 -3.68
C ILE A 260 -3.33 13.97 -3.50
N GLY A 261 -2.95 14.29 -2.26
CA GLY A 261 -1.58 14.71 -1.94
C GLY A 261 -0.55 13.65 -2.33
N ARG A 262 -0.83 12.37 -2.03
CA ARG A 262 0.03 11.24 -2.42
C ARG A 262 0.18 11.12 -3.93
N TYR A 263 -0.92 11.15 -4.67
CA TYR A 263 -0.88 11.13 -6.13
C TYR A 263 -0.03 12.27 -6.69
N TRP A 264 -0.25 13.50 -6.20
CA TRP A 264 0.45 14.69 -6.64
C TRP A 264 1.97 14.57 -6.44
N GLN A 265 2.39 14.13 -5.26
CA GLN A 265 3.81 13.89 -4.95
C GLN A 265 4.44 12.80 -5.84
N LEU A 266 3.71 11.69 -6.06
CA LEU A 266 4.20 10.60 -6.91
C LEU A 266 4.26 10.98 -8.39
N LYS A 267 3.35 11.84 -8.86
CA LYS A 267 3.38 12.37 -10.22
C LYS A 267 4.59 13.27 -10.46
N GLN A 268 4.94 14.09 -9.47
CA GLN A 268 6.13 14.95 -9.53
C GLN A 268 7.44 14.17 -9.33
N ASN A 269 7.40 13.06 -8.60
CA ASN A 269 8.55 12.23 -8.32
C ASN A 269 8.31 10.75 -8.69
N PRO A 270 8.39 10.42 -9.99
CA PRO A 270 8.10 9.08 -10.48
C PRO A 270 8.98 7.96 -9.90
N GLN A 271 10.22 8.27 -9.54
CA GLN A 271 11.12 7.28 -8.95
C GLN A 271 10.65 6.80 -7.58
N ALA A 272 10.00 7.69 -6.81
CA ALA A 272 9.41 7.34 -5.52
C ALA A 272 8.22 6.37 -5.66
N ALA A 273 7.57 6.32 -6.82
CA ALA A 273 6.46 5.42 -7.07
C ALA A 273 6.85 3.92 -6.98
N ARG A 274 8.14 3.59 -7.15
CA ARG A 274 8.65 2.21 -6.96
C ARG A 274 8.36 1.66 -5.56
N ARG A 275 8.37 2.52 -4.54
CA ARG A 275 8.05 2.14 -3.15
C ARG A 275 6.60 1.67 -2.96
N PHE A 276 5.75 1.95 -3.94
CA PHE A 276 4.31 1.66 -3.93
C PHE A 276 3.89 0.76 -5.09
N THR A 277 4.84 0.09 -5.76
CA THR A 277 4.54 -0.85 -6.84
C THR A 277 4.10 -2.18 -6.23
N ALA A 278 3.03 -2.76 -6.78
CA ALA A 278 2.56 -4.08 -6.39
C ALA A 278 3.61 -5.16 -6.68
N ALA A 279 3.71 -6.17 -5.79
CA ALA A 279 4.50 -7.34 -6.09
C ALA A 279 3.92 -8.08 -7.32
N ARG A 280 4.78 -8.67 -8.15
CA ARG A 280 4.30 -9.63 -9.14
C ARG A 280 3.80 -10.85 -8.37
N SER A 281 2.56 -11.25 -8.59
CA SER A 281 1.99 -12.45 -7.97
C SER A 281 2.89 -13.64 -8.27
N SER A 282 3.46 -14.25 -7.23
CA SER A 282 4.08 -15.57 -7.37
C SER A 282 2.95 -16.56 -7.70
N GLU A 283 3.10 -17.38 -8.72
CA GLU A 283 2.08 -18.31 -9.24
C GLU A 283 1.67 -19.43 -8.26
N HIS A 284 2.03 -19.35 -6.98
CA HIS A 284 1.88 -20.43 -5.99
C HIS A 284 0.84 -20.18 -4.89
N GLY A 285 -0.02 -19.16 -5.01
CA GLY A 285 -1.16 -18.99 -4.11
C GLY A 285 -2.33 -19.90 -4.52
N ALA A 286 -2.83 -20.75 -3.61
CA ALA A 286 -3.85 -21.79 -3.83
C ALA A 286 -5.26 -21.30 -4.22
N HIS A 287 -5.44 -20.03 -4.49
CA HIS A 287 -6.64 -19.48 -5.12
C HIS A 287 -6.22 -18.80 -6.42
N SER A 288 -6.58 -19.40 -7.55
CA SER A 288 -6.40 -18.77 -8.87
C SER A 288 -7.04 -17.37 -8.84
N PRO A 289 -6.27 -16.29 -8.94
CA PRO A 289 -6.85 -14.97 -8.98
C PRO A 289 -7.72 -14.91 -10.24
N MET A 290 -8.95 -14.42 -10.10
CA MET A 290 -9.81 -14.17 -11.24
C MET A 290 -9.06 -13.20 -12.16
N ARG A 291 -8.56 -13.73 -13.30
CA ARG A 291 -7.73 -12.94 -14.22
C ARG A 291 -8.64 -11.94 -14.93
N LEU A 292 -8.25 -10.67 -14.90
CA LEU A 292 -8.92 -9.68 -15.74
C LEU A 292 -8.91 -10.15 -17.19
N PRO A 293 -10.03 -9.96 -17.92
CA PRO A 293 -10.06 -10.17 -19.35
C PRO A 293 -8.92 -9.41 -20.05
N ALA A 294 -8.25 -10.05 -21.02
CA ALA A 294 -7.11 -9.45 -21.71
C ALA A 294 -7.44 -8.06 -22.32
N ALA A 295 -8.69 -7.88 -22.77
CA ALA A 295 -9.17 -6.60 -23.29
C ALA A 295 -9.10 -5.49 -22.21
N LEU A 296 -9.55 -5.76 -20.97
CA LEU A 296 -9.49 -4.79 -19.89
C LEU A 296 -8.05 -4.50 -19.47
N LEU A 297 -7.21 -5.53 -19.40
CA LEU A 297 -5.80 -5.36 -19.07
C LEU A 297 -5.06 -4.48 -20.08
N ASN A 298 -5.34 -4.66 -21.39
CA ASN A 298 -4.75 -3.82 -22.44
C ASN A 298 -5.22 -2.36 -22.32
N ARG A 299 -6.48 -2.12 -21.98
CA ARG A 299 -6.99 -0.77 -21.72
C ARG A 299 -6.28 -0.12 -20.53
N ILE A 300 -6.09 -0.86 -19.43
CA ILE A 300 -5.32 -0.36 -18.27
C ILE A 300 -3.90 0.04 -18.70
N ARG A 301 -3.24 -0.78 -19.50
CA ARG A 301 -1.88 -0.49 -19.99
C ARG A 301 -1.79 0.77 -20.83
N SER A 302 -2.85 1.11 -21.55
CA SER A 302 -2.90 2.28 -22.46
C SER A 302 -3.46 3.54 -21.82
N LEU A 303 -3.87 3.54 -20.56
CA LEU A 303 -4.41 4.72 -19.87
C LEU A 303 -3.44 5.91 -19.96
N PRO A 304 -3.95 7.14 -20.19
CA PRO A 304 -3.13 8.35 -20.18
C PRO A 304 -2.50 8.58 -18.80
N GLY A 305 -1.28 9.11 -18.75
CA GLY A 305 -0.56 9.37 -17.49
C GLY A 305 0.46 8.31 -17.08
N ARG A 306 0.78 7.34 -17.96
CA ARG A 306 1.86 6.38 -17.74
C ARG A 306 3.17 7.14 -17.55
N LEU A 307 3.82 6.94 -16.40
CA LEU A 307 5.16 7.48 -16.15
C LEU A 307 6.12 6.86 -17.18
N LEU A 308 6.69 7.69 -18.04
CA LEU A 308 7.76 7.29 -18.95
C LEU A 308 8.93 6.79 -18.10
N GLY A 309 9.12 5.49 -17.98
CA GLY A 309 10.25 4.93 -17.25
C GLY A 309 10.10 3.52 -16.69
N THR A 310 8.93 2.89 -16.76
CA THR A 310 8.75 1.50 -16.27
C THR A 310 8.75 0.44 -17.40
N ALA A 311 9.34 0.76 -18.56
CA ALA A 311 9.52 -0.21 -19.64
C ALA A 311 10.97 -0.66 -19.66
N ARG A 312 11.18 -1.96 -19.39
CA ARG A 312 12.38 -2.77 -19.53
C ARG A 312 13.24 -2.94 -18.26
N ALA A 313 12.98 -4.03 -17.55
CA ALA A 313 13.97 -5.07 -17.27
C ALA A 313 13.20 -6.39 -17.07
#